data_bf71bc56f39c25453842dcec9e9d50fe
#
_entry.id   bf71bc56f39c25453842dcec9e9d50fe
#
_cell.length_a   1.000
_cell.length_b   1.000
_cell.length_c   1.000
_cell.angle_alpha   90.00
_cell.angle_beta   90.00
_cell.angle_gamma   90.00
#
_symmetry.space_group_name_H-M   'P 1'
#
loop_
_entity.id
_entity.type
_entity.pdbx_description
1 polymer ?
#
loop_
_entity_poly.entity_id
_entity_poly.type
_entity_poly.pdbx_seq_one_letter_code
_entity_poly.pdbx_strand_id
1 'polypeptide(L)'
;MGYWVTLEIQAETFARFEQIHSGMKVSQDSSLSKALGEVLADISCEVVDQVFGDVTRQHAKADYESEKILQQIKDAVRKYMPWSVSFFSNERLLPMVDYLAGMTEKKQGRCLLSYEVDTVLVNETLGCLEHIRAGNNAYIQPAFKAFSKIVDQGVTSLVREPKKMLKFNFVVDKTLNGVISLTTQLGYKRLEKLGSQFDAETTEKYFSHFFEFMHDRNTVDV
;
A
#
# COMPACT_ATOMS: atom_id res chain seq x y z
N MET A 1 -11.54 -19.34 -0.76
CA MET A 1 -11.72 -18.27 0.24
C MET A 1 -10.55 -17.34 0.08
N GLY A 2 -10.75 -16.03 -0.03
CA GLY A 2 -9.71 -15.03 -0.18
C GLY A 2 -9.99 -13.85 0.75
N TYR A 3 -8.95 -13.28 1.33
CA TYR A 3 -9.06 -12.03 2.07
C TYR A 3 -8.75 -10.85 1.15
N TRP A 4 -9.43 -9.75 1.39
CA TRP A 4 -9.20 -8.48 0.70
C TRP A 4 -8.81 -7.42 1.72
N VAL A 5 -7.79 -6.65 1.38
CA VAL A 5 -7.47 -5.40 2.08
C VAL A 5 -8.15 -4.28 1.30
N THR A 6 -8.97 -3.50 2.00
CA THR A 6 -9.72 -2.37 1.43
C THR A 6 -9.33 -1.09 2.16
N LEU A 7 -8.72 -0.16 1.44
CA LEU A 7 -8.23 1.12 1.96
C LEU A 7 -9.08 2.25 1.38
N GLU A 8 -9.28 3.30 2.15
CA GLU A 8 -10.03 4.47 1.71
C GLU A 8 -9.10 5.48 1.05
N ILE A 9 -9.46 5.96 -0.14
CA ILE A 9 -8.78 7.03 -0.84
C ILE A 9 -9.58 8.31 -0.63
N GLN A 10 -8.91 9.45 -0.46
CA GLN A 10 -9.58 10.74 -0.37
C GLN A 10 -10.40 11.00 -1.64
N ALA A 11 -11.62 11.52 -1.48
CA ALA A 11 -12.55 11.73 -2.58
C ALA A 11 -11.98 12.64 -3.68
N GLU A 12 -11.17 13.63 -3.31
CA GLU A 12 -10.48 14.53 -4.26
C GLU A 12 -9.43 13.77 -5.08
N THR A 13 -8.60 12.95 -4.43
CA THR A 13 -7.56 12.15 -5.08
C THR A 13 -8.19 11.14 -6.04
N PHE A 14 -9.26 10.47 -5.59
CA PHE A 14 -10.01 9.53 -6.42
C PHE A 14 -10.64 10.22 -7.65
N ALA A 15 -11.29 11.37 -7.46
CA ALA A 15 -11.89 12.12 -8.58
C ALA A 15 -10.84 12.56 -9.60
N ARG A 16 -9.66 13.00 -9.16
CA ARG A 16 -8.52 13.32 -10.05
C ARG A 16 -8.07 12.08 -10.84
N PHE A 17 -7.98 10.93 -10.19
CA PHE A 17 -7.61 9.67 -10.86
C PHE A 17 -8.64 9.28 -11.93
N GLU A 18 -9.95 9.31 -11.62
CA GLU A 18 -11.02 9.02 -12.58
C GLU A 18 -11.02 10.00 -13.77
N GLN A 19 -10.79 11.29 -13.51
CA GLN A 19 -10.70 12.31 -14.58
C GLN A 19 -9.52 12.02 -15.51
N ILE A 20 -8.35 11.70 -14.97
CA ILE A 20 -7.15 11.37 -15.76
C ILE A 20 -7.39 10.09 -16.56
N HIS A 21 -7.92 9.03 -15.92
CA HIS A 21 -8.25 7.77 -16.58
C HIS A 21 -9.21 7.98 -17.76
N SER A 22 -10.29 8.73 -17.54
CA SER A 22 -11.25 9.06 -18.61
C SER A 22 -10.61 9.91 -19.72
N GLY A 23 -9.79 10.89 -19.35
CA GLY A 23 -9.06 11.73 -20.28
C GLY A 23 -8.09 10.96 -21.17
N MET A 24 -7.39 9.95 -20.60
CA MET A 24 -6.46 9.10 -21.37
C MET A 24 -7.15 8.27 -22.46
N LYS A 25 -8.43 7.96 -22.31
CA LYS A 25 -9.21 7.21 -23.32
C LYS A 25 -9.59 8.04 -24.53
N VAL A 26 -9.64 9.36 -24.38
CA VAL A 26 -10.12 10.27 -25.44
C VAL A 26 -9.05 11.22 -25.97
N SER A 27 -7.95 11.44 -25.26
CA SER A 27 -6.91 12.39 -25.61
C SER A 27 -5.54 11.73 -25.75
N GLN A 28 -4.78 12.18 -26.76
CA GLN A 28 -3.36 11.83 -26.90
C GLN A 28 -2.43 12.84 -26.19
N ASP A 29 -2.98 13.73 -25.37
CA ASP A 29 -2.21 14.78 -24.69
C ASP A 29 -1.23 14.17 -23.69
N SER A 30 0.08 14.39 -23.92
CA SER A 30 1.16 13.90 -23.05
C SER A 30 1.19 14.55 -21.67
N SER A 31 0.45 15.63 -21.44
CA SER A 31 0.35 16.29 -20.13
C SER A 31 -0.28 15.38 -19.07
N LEU A 32 -1.13 14.43 -19.48
CA LEU A 32 -1.81 13.51 -18.57
C LEU A 32 -0.87 12.52 -17.89
N SER A 33 0.26 12.15 -18.49
CA SER A 33 1.24 11.25 -17.86
C SER A 33 1.84 11.86 -16.59
N LYS A 34 2.14 13.15 -16.58
CA LYS A 34 2.64 13.85 -15.39
C LYS A 34 1.58 13.90 -14.29
N ALA A 35 0.36 14.35 -14.66
CA ALA A 35 -0.77 14.40 -13.73
C ALA A 35 -1.11 13.00 -13.16
N LEU A 36 -1.03 11.96 -13.99
CA LEU A 36 -1.15 10.57 -13.53
C LEU A 36 -0.12 10.23 -12.46
N GLY A 37 1.15 10.52 -12.73
CA GLY A 37 2.21 10.24 -11.77
C GLY A 37 2.03 10.96 -10.43
N GLU A 38 1.55 12.19 -10.45
CA GLU A 38 1.24 12.96 -9.25
C GLU A 38 0.09 12.34 -8.45
N VAL A 39 -1.02 11.98 -9.09
CA VAL A 39 -2.15 11.36 -8.41
C VAL A 39 -1.83 9.95 -7.90
N LEU A 40 -1.03 9.15 -8.62
CA LEU A 40 -0.57 7.86 -8.15
C LEU A 40 0.36 8.00 -6.92
N ALA A 41 1.16 9.06 -6.88
CA ALA A 41 1.97 9.36 -5.71
C ALA A 41 1.10 9.75 -4.49
N ASP A 42 0.05 10.53 -4.70
CA ASP A 42 -0.90 10.89 -3.63
C ASP A 42 -1.61 9.64 -3.09
N ILE A 43 -2.19 8.80 -3.96
CA ILE A 43 -2.81 7.51 -3.58
C ILE A 43 -1.82 6.65 -2.77
N SER A 44 -0.58 6.52 -3.26
CA SER A 44 0.43 5.71 -2.57
C SER A 44 0.79 6.27 -1.19
N CYS A 45 0.85 7.61 -1.04
CA CYS A 45 1.09 8.24 0.25
C CYS A 45 -0.08 8.05 1.22
N GLU A 46 -1.33 8.13 0.75
CA GLU A 46 -2.53 7.85 1.54
C GLU A 46 -2.55 6.40 2.04
N VAL A 47 -2.21 5.44 1.17
CA VAL A 47 -2.06 4.02 1.55
C VAL A 47 -0.98 3.84 2.63
N VAL A 48 0.18 4.47 2.46
CA VAL A 48 1.27 4.41 3.45
C VAL A 48 0.84 5.01 4.79
N ASP A 49 0.12 6.12 4.78
CA ASP A 49 -0.36 6.76 6.01
C ASP A 49 -1.41 5.91 6.73
N GLN A 50 -2.35 5.26 6.03
CA GLN A 50 -3.33 4.35 6.63
C GLN A 50 -2.68 3.09 7.21
N VAL A 51 -1.77 2.45 6.47
CA VAL A 51 -1.13 1.19 6.91
C VAL A 51 -0.14 1.42 8.05
N PHE A 52 0.57 2.54 8.07
CA PHE A 52 1.68 2.77 9.00
C PHE A 52 1.53 4.01 9.89
N GLY A 53 0.68 4.98 9.51
CA GLY A 53 0.69 6.31 10.12
C GLY A 53 -0.14 6.41 11.39
N ASP A 54 -1.40 6.01 11.34
CA ASP A 54 -2.38 6.37 12.37
C ASP A 54 -2.17 5.65 13.70
N VAL A 55 -1.81 4.37 13.66
CA VAL A 55 -1.59 3.60 14.89
C VAL A 55 -0.32 4.01 15.61
N THR A 56 0.71 4.41 14.85
CA THR A 56 1.97 4.86 15.46
C THR A 56 1.81 6.19 16.17
N ARG A 57 0.94 7.08 15.66
CA ARG A 57 0.64 8.38 16.31
C ARG A 57 -0.18 8.22 17.59
N GLN A 58 -1.03 7.19 17.66
CA GLN A 58 -1.94 6.98 18.80
C GLN A 58 -1.31 6.19 19.96
N HIS A 59 -0.36 5.30 19.71
CA HIS A 59 0.07 4.29 20.69
C HIS A 59 1.58 4.21 20.94
N ALA A 60 2.42 4.78 20.10
CA ALA A 60 3.83 4.89 20.42
C ALA A 60 4.12 6.30 20.92
N LYS A 61 4.96 6.45 21.93
CA LYS A 61 5.74 7.68 22.10
C LYS A 61 6.38 7.90 20.74
N ALA A 62 5.90 8.90 20.00
CA ALA A 62 6.26 9.14 18.61
C ALA A 62 7.77 8.99 18.47
N ASP A 63 8.22 7.83 17.96
CA ASP A 63 9.63 7.61 17.73
C ASP A 63 9.97 8.43 16.48
N TYR A 64 10.69 9.52 16.69
CA TYR A 64 11.18 10.41 15.64
C TYR A 64 11.79 9.64 14.45
N GLU A 65 12.46 8.52 14.73
CA GLU A 65 13.06 7.68 13.69
C GLU A 65 12.00 6.98 12.82
N SER A 66 10.91 6.55 13.43
CA SER A 66 9.79 5.93 12.71
C SER A 66 9.05 6.92 11.80
N GLU A 67 8.81 8.13 12.25
CA GLU A 67 8.23 9.19 11.41
C GLU A 67 9.17 9.58 10.27
N LYS A 68 10.48 9.66 10.55
CA LYS A 68 11.49 9.91 9.53
C LYS A 68 11.49 8.84 8.43
N ILE A 69 11.35 7.56 8.78
CA ILE A 69 11.27 6.48 7.80
C ILE A 69 10.03 6.63 6.92
N LEU A 70 8.87 6.92 7.49
CA LEU A 70 7.65 7.14 6.69
C LEU A 70 7.81 8.33 5.75
N GLN A 71 8.39 9.41 6.23
CA GLN A 71 8.64 10.57 5.39
C GLN A 71 9.60 10.25 4.24
N GLN A 72 10.67 9.49 4.49
CA GLN A 72 11.58 9.03 3.44
C GLN A 72 10.89 8.16 2.37
N ILE A 73 9.97 7.28 2.78
CA ILE A 73 9.16 6.48 1.84
C ILE A 73 8.28 7.40 1.00
N LYS A 74 7.55 8.33 1.62
CA LYS A 74 6.66 9.26 0.90
C LYS A 74 7.43 10.20 -0.03
N ASP A 75 8.58 10.70 0.38
CA ASP A 75 9.44 11.54 -0.45
C ASP A 75 9.97 10.78 -1.68
N ALA A 76 10.36 9.51 -1.51
CA ALA A 76 10.75 8.66 -2.63
C ALA A 76 9.59 8.42 -3.60
N VAL A 77 8.39 8.13 -3.09
CA VAL A 77 7.18 7.94 -3.90
C VAL A 77 6.87 9.21 -4.70
N ARG A 78 6.79 10.37 -4.05
CA ARG A 78 6.52 11.66 -4.69
C ARG A 78 7.55 12.05 -5.74
N LYS A 79 8.81 11.69 -5.53
CA LYS A 79 9.89 11.96 -6.48
C LYS A 79 9.86 11.05 -7.69
N TYR A 80 9.71 9.74 -7.46
CA TYR A 80 9.96 8.75 -8.51
C TYR A 80 8.69 8.31 -9.25
N MET A 81 7.49 8.43 -8.66
CA MET A 81 6.27 8.04 -9.35
C MET A 81 5.96 8.93 -10.56
N PRO A 82 5.92 10.28 -10.45
CA PRO A 82 5.72 11.14 -11.61
C PRO A 82 6.82 10.98 -12.65
N TRP A 83 8.07 10.84 -12.19
CA TRP A 83 9.20 10.62 -13.09
C TRP A 83 9.06 9.31 -13.88
N SER A 84 8.65 8.23 -13.24
CA SER A 84 8.56 6.91 -13.88
C SER A 84 7.56 6.86 -15.03
N VAL A 85 6.40 7.50 -14.88
CA VAL A 85 5.33 7.47 -15.90
C VAL A 85 5.54 8.51 -17.01
N SER A 86 6.35 9.55 -16.76
CA SER A 86 6.64 10.60 -17.74
C SER A 86 7.33 10.13 -19.04
N PHE A 87 7.88 8.91 -19.03
CA PHE A 87 8.52 8.30 -20.20
C PHE A 87 7.52 7.70 -21.21
N PHE A 88 6.23 7.66 -20.90
CA PHE A 88 5.25 6.92 -21.66
C PHE A 88 4.12 7.83 -22.19
N SER A 89 3.63 7.48 -23.39
CA SER A 89 2.39 8.03 -23.91
C SER A 89 1.16 7.48 -23.17
N ASN A 90 0.03 8.18 -23.28
CA ASN A 90 -1.25 7.75 -22.70
C ASN A 90 -1.63 6.32 -23.14
N GLU A 91 -1.46 6.00 -24.43
CA GLU A 91 -1.74 4.66 -24.98
C GLU A 91 -0.97 3.56 -24.26
N ARG A 92 0.29 3.83 -23.91
CA ARG A 92 1.13 2.86 -23.21
C ARG A 92 0.85 2.77 -21.73
N LEU A 93 0.33 3.84 -21.12
CA LEU A 93 -0.05 3.88 -19.70
C LEU A 93 -1.43 3.29 -19.47
N LEU A 94 -2.32 3.36 -20.46
CA LEU A 94 -3.73 2.99 -20.31
C LEU A 94 -3.96 1.57 -19.74
N PRO A 95 -3.26 0.50 -20.19
CA PRO A 95 -3.44 -0.83 -19.61
C PRO A 95 -3.11 -0.89 -18.11
N MET A 96 -2.08 -0.16 -17.68
CA MET A 96 -1.71 -0.05 -16.27
C MET A 96 -2.77 0.73 -15.47
N VAL A 97 -3.27 1.82 -16.06
CA VAL A 97 -4.32 2.63 -15.42
C VAL A 97 -5.64 1.87 -15.34
N ASP A 98 -6.03 1.13 -16.38
CA ASP A 98 -7.21 0.24 -16.37
C ASP A 98 -7.08 -0.85 -15.28
N TYR A 99 -5.89 -1.44 -15.11
CA TYR A 99 -5.62 -2.39 -14.02
C TYR A 99 -5.84 -1.75 -12.64
N LEU A 100 -5.27 -0.57 -12.39
CA LEU A 100 -5.43 0.14 -11.13
C LEU A 100 -6.87 0.60 -10.91
N ALA A 101 -7.55 1.07 -11.96
CA ALA A 101 -8.97 1.44 -11.90
C ALA A 101 -9.86 0.23 -11.55
N GLY A 102 -9.50 -0.97 -12.01
CA GLY A 102 -10.18 -2.21 -11.63
C GLY A 102 -10.03 -2.60 -10.17
N MET A 103 -9.07 -2.00 -9.45
CA MET A 103 -8.87 -2.18 -8.01
C MET A 103 -9.59 -1.12 -7.17
N THR A 104 -10.22 -0.13 -7.81
CA THR A 104 -10.89 0.97 -7.13
C THR A 104 -12.40 0.91 -7.33
N GLU A 105 -13.15 1.28 -6.31
CA GLU A 105 -14.61 1.38 -6.37
C GLU A 105 -15.13 2.57 -5.56
N LYS A 106 -16.33 3.04 -5.92
CA LYS A 106 -17.08 4.00 -5.11
C LYS A 106 -18.30 3.31 -4.52
N LYS A 107 -18.28 3.12 -3.19
CA LYS A 107 -19.34 2.41 -2.46
C LYS A 107 -19.82 3.26 -1.27
N GLN A 108 -21.11 3.52 -1.18
CA GLN A 108 -21.73 4.31 -0.10
C GLN A 108 -21.08 5.68 0.17
N GLY A 109 -20.64 6.36 -0.90
CA GLY A 109 -19.98 7.67 -0.81
C GLY A 109 -18.50 7.62 -0.45
N ARG A 110 -17.93 6.44 -0.17
CA ARG A 110 -16.49 6.22 0.07
C ARG A 110 -15.81 5.80 -1.22
N CYS A 111 -14.57 6.21 -1.38
CA CYS A 111 -13.70 5.82 -2.49
C CYS A 111 -12.71 4.79 -1.97
N LEU A 112 -12.77 3.58 -2.49
CA LEU A 112 -12.06 2.43 -1.96
C LEU A 112 -11.04 1.91 -2.96
N LEU A 113 -9.88 1.45 -2.46
CA LEU A 113 -8.85 0.71 -3.17
C LEU A 113 -8.71 -0.66 -2.52
N SER A 114 -8.91 -1.73 -3.28
CA SER A 114 -8.91 -3.09 -2.74
C SER A 114 -7.93 -4.00 -3.48
N TYR A 115 -7.23 -4.87 -2.73
CA TYR A 115 -6.38 -5.92 -3.30
C TYR A 115 -6.50 -7.22 -2.51
N GLU A 116 -6.32 -8.34 -3.20
CA GLU A 116 -6.40 -9.67 -2.62
C GLU A 116 -5.13 -10.02 -1.83
N VAL A 117 -5.31 -10.73 -0.71
CA VAL A 117 -4.23 -11.22 0.16
C VAL A 117 -4.35 -12.72 0.34
N ASP A 118 -3.21 -13.41 0.34
CA ASP A 118 -3.13 -14.84 0.55
C ASP A 118 -3.67 -15.23 1.94
N THR A 119 -4.67 -16.10 1.93
CA THR A 119 -5.31 -16.64 3.13
C THR A 119 -4.32 -17.30 4.09
N VAL A 120 -3.25 -17.92 3.58
CA VAL A 120 -2.22 -18.55 4.40
C VAL A 120 -1.49 -17.51 5.25
N LEU A 121 -1.14 -16.36 4.68
CA LEU A 121 -0.46 -15.27 5.40
C LEU A 121 -1.37 -14.63 6.45
N VAL A 122 -2.64 -14.46 6.12
CA VAL A 122 -3.62 -13.95 7.09
C VAL A 122 -3.77 -14.89 8.27
N ASN A 123 -3.94 -16.20 8.01
CA ASN A 123 -4.05 -17.21 9.05
C ASN A 123 -2.76 -17.34 9.88
N GLU A 124 -1.57 -17.21 9.26
CA GLU A 124 -0.29 -17.18 9.97
C GLU A 124 -0.25 -16.01 10.97
N THR A 125 -0.72 -14.82 10.54
CA THR A 125 -0.77 -13.64 11.40
C THR A 125 -1.79 -13.79 12.54
N LEU A 126 -3.00 -14.26 12.21
CA LEU A 126 -4.07 -14.49 13.21
C LEU A 126 -3.65 -15.54 14.25
N GLY A 127 -3.00 -16.63 13.84
CA GLY A 127 -2.47 -17.64 14.76
C GLY A 127 -1.43 -17.07 15.71
N CYS A 128 -0.55 -16.19 15.25
CA CYS A 128 0.37 -15.48 16.15
C CYS A 128 -0.38 -14.61 17.18
N LEU A 129 -1.44 -13.93 16.77
CA LEU A 129 -2.24 -13.10 17.69
C LEU A 129 -2.98 -13.91 18.73
N GLU A 130 -3.49 -15.11 18.39
CA GLU A 130 -4.10 -16.02 19.36
C GLU A 130 -3.10 -16.41 20.45
N HIS A 131 -1.84 -16.71 20.08
CA HIS A 131 -0.80 -16.99 21.05
C HIS A 131 -0.46 -15.78 21.92
N ILE A 132 -0.42 -14.57 21.38
CA ILE A 132 -0.19 -13.33 22.13
C ILE A 132 -1.33 -13.11 23.14
N ARG A 133 -2.59 -13.30 22.75
CA ARG A 133 -3.78 -13.24 23.62
C ARG A 133 -3.73 -14.26 24.74
N ALA A 134 -3.15 -15.42 24.49
CA ALA A 134 -2.90 -16.45 25.50
C ALA A 134 -1.70 -16.14 26.43
N GLY A 135 -1.09 -14.94 26.32
CA GLY A 135 0.02 -14.48 27.15
C GLY A 135 1.42 -14.87 26.64
N ASN A 136 1.53 -15.43 25.44
CA ASN A 136 2.83 -15.81 24.87
C ASN A 136 3.43 -14.69 24.01
N ASN A 137 4.16 -13.79 24.67
CA ASN A 137 4.81 -12.63 24.03
C ASN A 137 5.89 -12.99 23.01
N ALA A 138 6.39 -14.24 23.00
CA ALA A 138 7.37 -14.69 22.02
C ALA A 138 6.83 -14.65 20.58
N TYR A 139 5.50 -14.60 20.40
CA TYR A 139 4.86 -14.50 19.09
C TYR A 139 4.71 -13.07 18.54
N ILE A 140 5.09 -12.04 19.28
CA ILE A 140 5.01 -10.64 18.81
C ILE A 140 5.86 -10.44 17.54
N GLN A 141 7.15 -10.79 17.59
CA GLN A 141 8.02 -10.65 16.40
C GLN A 141 7.56 -11.53 15.22
N PRO A 142 7.22 -12.82 15.41
CA PRO A 142 6.60 -13.64 14.37
C PRO A 142 5.35 -13.00 13.72
N ALA A 143 4.46 -12.37 14.51
CA ALA A 143 3.28 -11.67 13.99
C ALA A 143 3.67 -10.53 13.04
N PHE A 144 4.60 -9.67 13.43
CA PHE A 144 5.08 -8.58 12.57
C PHE A 144 5.82 -9.09 11.33
N LYS A 145 6.51 -10.22 11.42
CA LYS A 145 7.14 -10.87 10.27
C LYS A 145 6.11 -11.43 9.29
N ALA A 146 5.05 -12.08 9.77
CA ALA A 146 3.95 -12.54 8.93
C ALA A 146 3.24 -11.35 8.28
N PHE A 147 2.97 -10.31 9.04
CA PHE A 147 2.37 -9.07 8.55
C PHE A 147 3.21 -8.38 7.47
N SER A 148 4.52 -8.38 7.58
CA SER A 148 5.38 -7.80 6.54
C SER A 148 5.20 -8.47 5.18
N LYS A 149 4.84 -9.76 5.14
CA LYS A 149 4.51 -10.47 3.90
C LYS A 149 3.17 -10.03 3.33
N ILE A 150 2.18 -9.72 4.17
CA ILE A 150 0.88 -9.13 3.75
C ILE A 150 1.12 -7.76 3.11
N VAL A 151 1.94 -6.92 3.73
CA VAL A 151 2.35 -5.62 3.17
C VAL A 151 3.09 -5.80 1.84
N ASP A 152 3.94 -6.82 1.71
CA ASP A 152 4.66 -7.11 0.44
C ASP A 152 3.70 -7.51 -0.69
N GLN A 153 2.61 -8.19 -0.39
CA GLN A 153 1.56 -8.46 -1.39
C GLN A 153 0.88 -7.17 -1.86
N GLY A 154 0.61 -6.22 -0.94
CA GLY A 154 0.12 -4.89 -1.31
C GLY A 154 1.09 -4.15 -2.23
N VAL A 155 2.38 -4.14 -1.88
CA VAL A 155 3.42 -3.55 -2.76
C VAL A 155 3.47 -4.27 -4.11
N THR A 156 3.27 -5.57 -4.14
CA THR A 156 3.24 -6.33 -5.39
C THR A 156 2.05 -5.91 -6.24
N SER A 157 0.85 -5.91 -5.69
CA SER A 157 -0.37 -5.57 -6.42
C SER A 157 -0.41 -4.11 -6.89
N LEU A 158 0.03 -3.17 -6.04
CA LEU A 158 -0.11 -1.74 -6.31
C LEU A 158 1.09 -1.10 -7.02
N VAL A 159 2.27 -1.77 -7.02
CA VAL A 159 3.50 -1.19 -7.57
C VAL A 159 4.20 -2.12 -8.56
N ARG A 160 4.48 -3.38 -8.15
CA ARG A 160 5.29 -4.28 -8.98
C ARG A 160 4.54 -4.78 -10.20
N GLU A 161 3.26 -5.18 -10.06
CA GLU A 161 2.45 -5.63 -11.21
C GLU A 161 2.17 -4.48 -12.19
N PRO A 162 1.71 -3.28 -11.78
CA PRO A 162 1.61 -2.13 -12.67
C PRO A 162 2.92 -1.81 -13.40
N LYS A 163 4.06 -1.85 -12.67
CA LYS A 163 5.37 -1.62 -13.26
C LYS A 163 5.70 -2.63 -14.37
N LYS A 164 5.37 -3.92 -14.23
CA LYS A 164 5.62 -4.95 -15.22
C LYS A 164 4.86 -4.72 -16.53
N MET A 165 3.73 -4.03 -16.51
CA MET A 165 2.95 -3.68 -17.69
C MET A 165 3.67 -2.63 -18.56
N LEU A 166 4.63 -1.90 -17.98
CA LEU A 166 5.41 -0.87 -18.64
C LEU A 166 6.77 -1.41 -19.05
N LYS A 167 7.12 -1.27 -20.34
CA LYS A 167 8.43 -1.69 -20.87
C LYS A 167 9.43 -0.54 -20.71
N PHE A 168 10.09 -0.48 -19.56
CA PHE A 168 11.15 0.48 -19.30
C PHE A 168 12.45 0.11 -20.05
N ASN A 169 13.25 1.13 -20.38
CA ASN A 169 14.64 0.86 -20.77
C ASN A 169 15.44 0.38 -19.54
N PHE A 170 16.56 -0.29 -19.79
CA PHE A 170 17.37 -0.93 -18.75
C PHE A 170 17.77 0.02 -17.60
N VAL A 171 18.13 1.26 -17.89
CA VAL A 171 18.59 2.22 -16.88
C VAL A 171 17.44 2.64 -15.97
N VAL A 172 16.29 3.00 -16.55
CA VAL A 172 15.09 3.39 -15.81
C VAL A 172 14.58 2.22 -14.98
N ASP A 173 14.52 1.02 -15.56
CA ASP A 173 14.08 -0.19 -14.86
C ASP A 173 14.96 -0.50 -13.65
N LYS A 174 16.27 -0.47 -13.80
CA LYS A 174 17.23 -0.67 -12.71
C LYS A 174 17.06 0.38 -11.60
N THR A 175 16.88 1.65 -11.97
CA THR A 175 16.64 2.73 -11.00
C THR A 175 15.36 2.50 -10.21
N LEU A 176 14.26 2.20 -10.89
CA LEU A 176 12.97 1.94 -10.23
C LEU A 176 13.01 0.70 -9.32
N ASN A 177 13.65 -0.38 -9.77
CA ASN A 177 13.86 -1.56 -8.93
C ASN A 177 14.66 -1.22 -7.68
N GLY A 178 15.68 -0.40 -7.77
CA GLY A 178 16.46 0.09 -6.65
C GLY A 178 15.60 0.90 -5.66
N VAL A 179 14.78 1.83 -6.17
CA VAL A 179 13.87 2.64 -5.34
C VAL A 179 12.82 1.77 -4.65
N ILE A 180 12.14 0.89 -5.39
CA ILE A 180 11.12 -0.03 -4.83
C ILE A 180 11.75 -0.91 -3.75
N SER A 181 12.93 -1.48 -4.01
CA SER A 181 13.63 -2.32 -3.04
C SER A 181 14.00 -1.54 -1.78
N LEU A 182 14.54 -0.34 -1.92
CA LEU A 182 14.93 0.50 -0.78
C LEU A 182 13.72 0.89 0.08
N THR A 183 12.66 1.40 -0.53
CA THR A 183 11.44 1.83 0.19
C THR A 183 10.76 0.65 0.88
N THR A 184 10.69 -0.51 0.22
CA THR A 184 10.13 -1.74 0.80
C THR A 184 10.96 -2.21 2.00
N GLN A 185 12.29 -2.21 1.89
CA GLN A 185 13.18 -2.57 3.00
C GLN A 185 13.06 -1.60 4.19
N LEU A 186 12.87 -0.31 3.93
CA LEU A 186 12.60 0.66 5.01
C LEU A 186 11.29 0.34 5.74
N GLY A 187 10.23 0.00 5.00
CA GLY A 187 8.95 -0.43 5.57
C GLY A 187 9.10 -1.69 6.44
N TYR A 188 9.82 -2.71 5.97
CA TYR A 188 10.03 -3.94 6.74
C TYR A 188 10.85 -3.71 8.00
N LYS A 189 11.95 -2.96 7.92
CA LYS A 189 12.75 -2.59 9.10
C LYS A 189 11.91 -1.87 10.15
N ARG A 190 10.97 -1.03 9.71
CA ARG A 190 10.02 -0.38 10.61
C ARG A 190 9.13 -1.41 11.31
N LEU A 191 8.53 -2.35 10.57
CA LEU A 191 7.69 -3.40 11.15
C LEU A 191 8.48 -4.28 12.14
N GLU A 192 9.70 -4.70 11.79
CA GLU A 192 10.58 -5.44 12.67
C GLU A 192 10.88 -4.65 13.97
N LYS A 193 11.13 -3.34 13.84
CA LYS A 193 11.37 -2.46 15.00
C LYS A 193 10.12 -2.38 15.89
N LEU A 194 8.93 -2.21 15.33
CA LEU A 194 7.69 -2.22 16.09
C LEU A 194 7.52 -3.55 16.83
N GLY A 195 7.76 -4.68 16.18
CA GLY A 195 7.72 -6.01 16.79
C GLY A 195 8.71 -6.20 17.95
N SER A 196 9.82 -5.44 17.99
CA SER A 196 10.78 -5.46 19.08
C SER A 196 10.46 -4.51 20.24
N GLN A 197 9.61 -3.53 20.02
CA GLN A 197 9.31 -2.45 20.96
C GLN A 197 7.93 -2.59 21.62
N PHE A 198 7.01 -3.27 20.95
CA PHE A 198 5.64 -3.39 21.41
C PHE A 198 5.49 -4.50 22.45
N ASP A 199 4.66 -4.23 23.45
CA ASP A 199 4.10 -5.25 24.35
C ASP A 199 2.87 -5.92 23.70
N ALA A 200 2.28 -6.89 24.38
CA ALA A 200 1.13 -7.64 23.90
C ALA A 200 -0.08 -6.73 23.64
N GLU A 201 -0.38 -5.80 24.54
CA GLU A 201 -1.55 -4.91 24.45
C GLU A 201 -1.41 -3.96 23.24
N THR A 202 -0.24 -3.34 23.08
CA THR A 202 0.04 -2.44 21.96
C THR A 202 0.03 -3.19 20.62
N THR A 203 0.57 -4.41 20.61
CA THR A 203 0.56 -5.29 19.44
C THR A 203 -0.88 -5.62 19.03
N GLU A 204 -1.73 -5.99 19.98
CA GLU A 204 -3.12 -6.33 19.69
C GLU A 204 -3.89 -5.14 19.12
N LYS A 205 -3.72 -3.95 19.70
CA LYS A 205 -4.34 -2.71 19.19
C LYS A 205 -3.87 -2.41 17.77
N TYR A 206 -2.57 -2.56 17.48
CA TYR A 206 -2.00 -2.35 16.14
C TYR A 206 -2.65 -3.28 15.11
N PHE A 207 -2.69 -4.56 15.40
CA PHE A 207 -3.26 -5.54 14.47
C PHE A 207 -4.79 -5.41 14.35
N SER A 208 -5.50 -5.10 15.44
CA SER A 208 -6.95 -4.86 15.40
C SER A 208 -7.28 -3.73 14.44
N HIS A 209 -6.53 -2.62 14.49
CA HIS A 209 -6.70 -1.52 13.55
C HIS A 209 -6.45 -1.96 12.10
N PHE A 210 -5.37 -2.71 11.84
CA PHE A 210 -5.08 -3.19 10.49
C PHE A 210 -6.17 -4.15 9.97
N PHE A 211 -6.69 -5.02 10.83
CA PHE A 211 -7.75 -5.96 10.44
C PHE A 211 -9.10 -5.27 10.18
N GLU A 212 -9.31 -4.01 10.57
CA GLU A 212 -10.46 -3.21 10.14
C GLU A 212 -10.49 -2.98 8.62
N PHE A 213 -9.33 -2.98 7.97
CA PHE A 213 -9.20 -2.87 6.52
C PHE A 213 -9.29 -4.22 5.80
N MET A 214 -9.35 -5.34 6.54
CA MET A 214 -9.31 -6.68 5.97
C MET A 214 -10.67 -7.37 6.08
N HIS A 215 -11.17 -7.84 4.94
CA HIS A 215 -12.47 -8.49 4.86
C HIS A 215 -12.37 -9.86 4.19
N ASP A 216 -13.09 -10.84 4.70
CA ASP A 216 -13.34 -12.08 3.97
C ASP A 216 -14.33 -11.79 2.83
N ARG A 217 -14.03 -12.24 1.62
CA ARG A 217 -14.88 -12.07 0.44
C ARG A 217 -16.32 -12.57 0.64
N ASN A 218 -16.53 -13.52 1.53
CA ASN A 218 -17.84 -14.10 1.79
C ASN A 218 -18.70 -13.25 2.77
N THR A 219 -18.14 -12.23 3.41
CA THR A 219 -18.85 -11.37 4.39
C THR A 219 -19.29 -10.03 3.83
N VAL A 220 -18.96 -9.71 2.58
CA VAL A 220 -19.22 -8.40 1.96
C VAL A 220 -20.60 -8.29 1.28
N ASP A 221 -21.36 -9.37 1.19
CA ASP A 221 -22.67 -9.44 0.53
C ASP A 221 -23.86 -9.51 1.52
N VAL A 222 -23.80 -8.81 2.65
CA VAL A 222 -25.00 -8.64 3.51
C VAL A 222 -25.28 -7.17 3.76
#